data_438282517273b4b2d453158bcbddb783
#
_entry.id   438282517273b4b2d453158bcbddb783
#
_cell.length_a   1.000
_cell.length_b   1.000
_cell.length_c   1.000
_cell.angle_alpha   90.00
_cell.angle_beta   90.00
_cell.angle_gamma   90.00
#
_symmetry.space_group_name_H-M   'P 1'
#
loop_
_entity.id
_entity.type
_entity.pdbx_description
1 polymer ?
#
loop_
_entity_poly.entity_id
_entity_poly.type
_entity_poly.pdbx_seq_one_letter_code
_entity_poly.pdbx_strand_id
1 'polypeptide(L)'
;MRSGPSSPAEARAAPLAAVCVVVPAYNEAATVGRVVAPARAAGVGSVVVVDDGSTDGTAEAAAAAGADVVRLGVNRGKGGALEAGALAAVEDVVVLLDADLVGLAPEHVRALAGPVLAGEVDMTRGIFTGGRFRTSLAQRVTPQLSGQRALRRQALLAVPGLGESRYGVEVAITRHAIREGWRFVDVPLPGVSQVMKEEKRGLLKGLAARARMYADIVAALLGRDERR
;
A
#
# COMPACT_ATOMS: atom_id res chain seq x y z
N MET A 1 26.10 -23.31 -40.89
CA MET A 1 25.66 -22.21 -40.03
C MET A 1 24.69 -22.77 -38.98
N ARG A 2 25.12 -22.87 -37.73
CA ARG A 2 24.30 -23.32 -36.63
C ARG A 2 23.96 -22.08 -35.78
N SER A 3 22.68 -21.70 -35.78
CA SER A 3 22.16 -20.66 -34.92
C SER A 3 22.29 -21.12 -33.46
N GLY A 4 23.04 -20.40 -32.64
CA GLY A 4 23.19 -20.62 -31.23
C GLY A 4 21.90 -20.30 -30.45
N PRO A 5 21.76 -20.82 -29.20
CA PRO A 5 20.55 -20.64 -28.42
C PRO A 5 20.40 -19.17 -28.00
N SER A 6 19.21 -18.64 -28.23
CA SER A 6 18.75 -17.33 -27.72
C SER A 6 18.90 -17.25 -26.21
N SER A 7 19.40 -16.11 -25.73
CA SER A 7 19.63 -15.77 -24.32
C SER A 7 18.40 -15.97 -23.45
N PRO A 8 18.52 -16.48 -22.19
CA PRO A 8 17.41 -16.66 -21.27
C PRO A 8 16.94 -15.36 -20.58
N ALA A 9 17.25 -14.19 -21.16
CA ALA A 9 16.98 -12.88 -20.54
C ALA A 9 15.64 -12.23 -20.95
N GLU A 10 14.83 -12.88 -21.77
CA GLU A 10 13.47 -12.45 -22.06
C GLU A 10 12.44 -13.27 -21.26
N ALA A 11 12.60 -13.35 -19.95
CA ALA A 11 11.47 -13.68 -19.09
C ALA A 11 10.45 -12.53 -19.22
N ARG A 12 9.38 -12.78 -19.99
CA ARG A 12 8.28 -11.87 -20.25
C ARG A 12 7.75 -11.36 -18.91
N ALA A 13 8.15 -10.17 -18.49
CA ALA A 13 7.49 -9.48 -17.39
C ALA A 13 6.00 -9.41 -17.74
N ALA A 14 5.14 -9.96 -16.89
CA ALA A 14 3.70 -9.86 -17.09
C ALA A 14 3.33 -8.37 -17.20
N PRO A 15 2.45 -7.99 -18.14
CA PRO A 15 2.18 -6.59 -18.41
C PRO A 15 1.60 -5.93 -17.15
N LEU A 16 1.99 -4.69 -16.88
CA LEU A 16 1.43 -3.87 -15.80
C LEU A 16 -0.10 -3.71 -15.90
N ALA A 17 -0.68 -3.99 -17.06
CA ALA A 17 -2.12 -4.12 -17.25
C ALA A 17 -2.78 -5.19 -16.35
N ALA A 18 -2.00 -6.13 -15.78
CA ALA A 18 -2.47 -7.10 -14.79
C ALA A 18 -2.39 -6.58 -13.34
N VAL A 19 -2.18 -5.29 -13.14
CA VAL A 19 -2.04 -4.65 -11.83
C VAL A 19 -3.18 -3.66 -11.59
N CYS A 20 -3.84 -3.75 -10.44
CA CYS A 20 -4.69 -2.71 -9.89
C CYS A 20 -3.94 -1.97 -8.77
N VAL A 21 -3.94 -0.64 -8.80
CA VAL A 21 -3.49 0.17 -7.66
C VAL A 21 -4.69 0.45 -6.77
N VAL A 22 -4.63 0.07 -5.48
CA VAL A 22 -5.66 0.31 -4.48
C VAL A 22 -5.21 1.39 -3.52
N VAL A 23 -6.00 2.47 -3.41
CA VAL A 23 -5.70 3.64 -2.58
C VAL A 23 -6.84 3.84 -1.57
N PRO A 24 -6.70 3.43 -0.31
CA PRO A 24 -7.65 3.78 0.74
C PRO A 24 -7.51 5.26 1.08
N ALA A 25 -8.63 5.99 1.10
CA ALA A 25 -8.64 7.43 1.34
C ALA A 25 -9.75 7.83 2.32
N TYR A 26 -9.41 8.69 3.28
CA TYR A 26 -10.36 9.30 4.22
C TYR A 26 -9.97 10.74 4.50
N ASN A 27 -10.75 11.69 3.99
CA ASN A 27 -10.48 13.13 4.04
C ASN A 27 -9.09 13.49 3.46
N GLU A 28 -8.87 13.09 2.22
CA GLU A 28 -7.61 13.27 1.48
C GLU A 28 -7.82 14.00 0.13
N ALA A 29 -8.86 14.87 0.02
CA ALA A 29 -9.16 15.60 -1.21
C ALA A 29 -7.95 16.39 -1.76
N ALA A 30 -7.11 16.94 -0.89
CA ALA A 30 -5.95 17.74 -1.27
C ALA A 30 -4.75 16.89 -1.79
N THR A 31 -4.73 15.59 -1.54
CA THR A 31 -3.56 14.73 -1.76
C THR A 31 -3.81 13.58 -2.72
N VAL A 32 -5.02 12.99 -2.72
CA VAL A 32 -5.34 11.78 -3.47
C VAL A 32 -5.00 11.86 -4.96
N GLY A 33 -5.23 13.01 -5.60
CA GLY A 33 -4.90 13.20 -7.02
C GLY A 33 -3.40 13.08 -7.32
N ARG A 34 -2.53 13.45 -6.37
CA ARG A 34 -1.07 13.32 -6.50
C ARG A 34 -0.58 11.88 -6.44
N VAL A 35 -1.42 10.97 -5.97
CA VAL A 35 -1.14 9.52 -5.94
C VAL A 35 -1.75 8.85 -7.18
N VAL A 36 -2.97 9.22 -7.54
CA VAL A 36 -3.69 8.64 -8.68
C VAL A 36 -2.96 8.93 -10.02
N ALA A 37 -2.57 10.17 -10.27
CA ALA A 37 -1.97 10.55 -11.54
C ALA A 37 -0.69 9.76 -11.89
N PRO A 38 0.34 9.65 -11.01
CA PRO A 38 1.51 8.83 -11.29
C PRO A 38 1.21 7.32 -11.32
N ALA A 39 0.23 6.84 -10.54
CA ALA A 39 -0.20 5.45 -10.60
C ALA A 39 -0.76 5.09 -11.98
N ARG A 40 -1.63 5.92 -12.54
CA ARG A 40 -2.12 5.75 -13.91
C ARG A 40 -1.01 5.86 -14.96
N ALA A 41 -0.11 6.83 -14.82
CA ALA A 41 1.03 7.00 -15.72
C ALA A 41 2.02 5.82 -15.68
N ALA A 42 1.95 4.96 -14.68
CA ALA A 42 2.71 3.72 -14.63
C ALA A 42 2.28 2.71 -15.70
N GLY A 43 1.06 2.82 -16.24
CA GLY A 43 0.50 1.89 -17.22
C GLY A 43 -0.15 0.66 -16.59
N VAL A 44 -0.66 0.79 -15.36
CA VAL A 44 -1.44 -0.25 -14.68
C VAL A 44 -2.82 -0.44 -15.32
N GLY A 45 -3.47 -1.58 -15.08
CA GLY A 45 -4.80 -1.89 -15.59
C GLY A 45 -5.86 -0.97 -15.03
N SER A 46 -5.87 -0.78 -13.71
CA SER A 46 -6.81 0.12 -13.05
C SER A 46 -6.18 0.82 -11.82
N VAL A 47 -6.81 1.93 -11.41
CA VAL A 47 -6.52 2.60 -10.14
C VAL A 47 -7.85 2.76 -9.40
N VAL A 48 -8.03 2.02 -8.33
CA VAL A 48 -9.21 2.04 -7.48
C VAL A 48 -8.91 2.87 -6.23
N VAL A 49 -9.63 3.97 -6.07
CA VAL A 49 -9.64 4.74 -4.82
C VAL A 49 -10.85 4.34 -4.00
N VAL A 50 -10.62 3.90 -2.77
CA VAL A 50 -11.71 3.60 -1.83
C VAL A 50 -11.89 4.77 -0.89
N ASP A 51 -12.96 5.52 -1.08
CA ASP A 51 -13.36 6.60 -0.20
C ASP A 51 -14.08 6.02 1.03
N ASP A 52 -13.38 6.03 2.16
CA ASP A 52 -13.82 5.44 3.43
C ASP A 52 -14.74 6.39 4.22
N GLY A 53 -15.75 6.95 3.55
CA GLY A 53 -16.74 7.82 4.14
C GLY A 53 -16.24 9.25 4.40
N SER A 54 -15.49 9.83 3.46
CA SER A 54 -15.00 11.20 3.54
C SER A 54 -16.12 12.25 3.49
N THR A 55 -15.82 13.43 4.02
CA THR A 55 -16.71 14.58 4.05
C THR A 55 -16.14 15.81 3.34
N ASP A 56 -14.99 15.68 2.64
CA ASP A 56 -14.20 16.79 2.10
C ASP A 56 -14.06 16.79 0.57
N GLY A 57 -14.82 15.98 -0.17
CA GLY A 57 -14.69 15.89 -1.63
C GLY A 57 -13.56 14.99 -2.12
N THR A 58 -13.05 14.10 -1.28
CA THR A 58 -12.00 13.10 -1.64
C THR A 58 -12.38 12.27 -2.87
N ALA A 59 -13.62 11.76 -2.92
CA ALA A 59 -14.07 10.92 -4.02
C ALA A 59 -14.14 11.70 -5.35
N GLU A 60 -14.58 12.96 -5.33
CA GLU A 60 -14.61 13.83 -6.51
C GLU A 60 -13.20 14.13 -7.02
N ALA A 61 -12.27 14.40 -6.09
CA ALA A 61 -10.86 14.65 -6.44
C ALA A 61 -10.19 13.40 -7.04
N ALA A 62 -10.49 12.20 -6.50
CA ALA A 62 -10.00 10.93 -7.04
C ALA A 62 -10.54 10.65 -8.45
N ALA A 63 -11.84 10.83 -8.65
CA ALA A 63 -12.48 10.64 -9.96
C ALA A 63 -11.94 11.65 -11.00
N ALA A 64 -11.77 12.92 -10.63
CA ALA A 64 -11.17 13.94 -11.48
C ALA A 64 -9.72 13.61 -11.88
N ALA A 65 -8.97 12.90 -11.03
CA ALA A 65 -7.64 12.40 -11.34
C ALA A 65 -7.65 11.11 -12.20
N GLY A 66 -8.83 10.55 -12.47
CA GLY A 66 -9.05 9.40 -13.34
C GLY A 66 -9.02 8.05 -12.62
N ALA A 67 -9.31 7.99 -11.34
CA ALA A 67 -9.50 6.74 -10.61
C ALA A 67 -10.93 6.22 -10.73
N ASP A 68 -11.07 4.89 -10.66
CA ASP A 68 -12.33 4.24 -10.33
C ASP A 68 -12.58 4.43 -8.83
N VAL A 69 -13.75 4.92 -8.45
CA VAL A 69 -14.03 5.27 -7.04
C VAL A 69 -15.05 4.33 -6.44
N VAL A 70 -14.65 3.66 -5.35
CA VAL A 70 -15.54 2.90 -4.47
C VAL A 70 -15.85 3.75 -3.24
N ARG A 71 -17.12 4.10 -3.03
CA ARG A 71 -17.56 4.88 -1.86
C ARG A 71 -18.13 3.97 -0.79
N LEU A 72 -17.59 4.05 0.42
CA LEU A 72 -18.16 3.38 1.59
C LEU A 72 -19.11 4.34 2.29
N GLY A 73 -20.29 3.85 2.68
CA GLY A 73 -21.31 4.69 3.35
C GLY A 73 -20.93 5.09 4.77
N VAL A 74 -19.97 4.37 5.39
CA VAL A 74 -19.43 4.62 6.72
C VAL A 74 -17.94 4.33 6.75
N ASN A 75 -17.21 4.99 7.64
CA ASN A 75 -15.79 4.73 7.84
C ASN A 75 -15.55 3.33 8.44
N ARG A 76 -14.97 2.44 7.65
CA ARG A 76 -14.60 1.07 8.02
C ARG A 76 -13.14 0.95 8.45
N GLY A 77 -12.36 2.01 8.28
CA GLY A 77 -10.92 2.05 8.51
C GLY A 77 -10.11 1.46 7.36
N LYS A 78 -8.78 1.61 7.44
CA LYS A 78 -7.87 1.26 6.33
C LYS A 78 -8.03 -0.19 5.86
N GLY A 79 -8.18 -1.14 6.77
CA GLY A 79 -8.36 -2.55 6.43
C GLY A 79 -9.65 -2.80 5.64
N GLY A 80 -10.78 -2.22 6.07
CA GLY A 80 -12.05 -2.32 5.36
C GLY A 80 -12.02 -1.66 3.99
N ALA A 81 -11.30 -0.55 3.84
CA ALA A 81 -11.10 0.10 2.56
C ALA A 81 -10.20 -0.74 1.62
N LEU A 82 -9.12 -1.34 2.12
CA LEU A 82 -8.26 -2.22 1.33
C LEU A 82 -9.00 -3.48 0.88
N GLU A 83 -9.81 -4.08 1.75
CA GLU A 83 -10.67 -5.22 1.39
C GLU A 83 -11.64 -4.85 0.28
N ALA A 84 -12.36 -3.73 0.41
CA ALA A 84 -13.30 -3.25 -0.59
C ALA A 84 -12.61 -2.96 -1.93
N GLY A 85 -11.43 -2.35 -1.93
CA GLY A 85 -10.63 -2.11 -3.12
C GLY A 85 -10.15 -3.40 -3.79
N ALA A 86 -9.69 -4.38 -3.00
CA ALA A 86 -9.27 -5.68 -3.51
C ALA A 86 -10.44 -6.48 -4.09
N LEU A 87 -11.64 -6.33 -3.56
CA LEU A 87 -12.86 -6.96 -4.11
C LEU A 87 -13.31 -6.28 -5.40
N ALA A 88 -13.13 -4.98 -5.54
CA ALA A 88 -13.46 -4.22 -6.76
C ALA A 88 -12.44 -4.45 -7.90
N ALA A 89 -11.18 -4.75 -7.55
CA ALA A 89 -10.14 -5.04 -8.53
C ALA A 89 -10.44 -6.35 -9.28
N VAL A 90 -10.14 -6.38 -10.57
CA VAL A 90 -10.24 -7.58 -11.41
C VAL A 90 -8.86 -8.17 -11.73
N GLU A 91 -7.81 -7.40 -11.58
CA GLU A 91 -6.43 -7.77 -11.85
C GLU A 91 -5.89 -8.75 -10.78
N ASP A 92 -4.88 -9.54 -11.17
CA ASP A 92 -4.28 -10.56 -10.30
C ASP A 92 -3.37 -9.99 -9.23
N VAL A 93 -2.73 -8.85 -9.50
CA VAL A 93 -1.80 -8.19 -8.59
C VAL A 93 -2.39 -6.87 -8.13
N VAL A 94 -2.30 -6.58 -6.84
CA VAL A 94 -2.66 -5.29 -6.27
C VAL A 94 -1.41 -4.58 -5.74
N VAL A 95 -1.34 -3.27 -6.00
CA VAL A 95 -0.38 -2.36 -5.38
C VAL A 95 -1.14 -1.47 -4.41
N LEU A 96 -0.82 -1.54 -3.14
CA LEU A 96 -1.41 -0.74 -2.08
C LEU A 96 -0.60 0.54 -1.91
N LEU A 97 -1.25 1.71 -1.95
CA LEU A 97 -0.61 3.01 -1.76
C LEU A 97 -1.45 3.88 -0.83
N ASP A 98 -0.80 4.61 0.07
CA ASP A 98 -1.47 5.61 0.91
C ASP A 98 -1.87 6.84 0.08
N ALA A 99 -3.01 7.46 0.39
CA ALA A 99 -3.56 8.61 -0.35
C ALA A 99 -2.82 9.93 -0.09
N ASP A 100 -1.88 9.97 0.88
CA ASP A 100 -1.13 11.17 1.29
C ASP A 100 0.36 11.13 0.89
N LEU A 101 0.73 10.30 -0.08
CA LEU A 101 2.10 10.22 -0.59
C LEU A 101 2.49 11.50 -1.34
N VAL A 102 3.75 11.89 -1.15
CA VAL A 102 4.42 12.99 -1.86
C VAL A 102 5.63 12.45 -2.58
N GLY A 103 5.84 12.90 -3.82
CA GLY A 103 6.99 12.47 -4.63
C GLY A 103 6.81 11.09 -5.26
N LEU A 104 5.59 10.52 -5.22
CA LEU A 104 5.32 9.29 -5.97
C LEU A 104 5.52 9.53 -7.47
N ALA A 105 6.17 8.58 -8.13
CA ALA A 105 6.41 8.60 -9.57
C ALA A 105 6.04 7.23 -10.17
N PRO A 106 5.76 7.15 -11.49
CA PRO A 106 5.35 5.92 -12.14
C PRO A 106 6.33 4.76 -11.96
N GLU A 107 7.63 5.04 -11.91
CA GLU A 107 8.69 4.06 -11.69
C GLU A 107 8.60 3.38 -10.32
N HIS A 108 8.10 4.05 -9.29
CA HIS A 108 7.90 3.46 -7.97
C HIS A 108 6.82 2.38 -8.01
N VAL A 109 5.73 2.63 -8.73
CA VAL A 109 4.64 1.64 -8.91
C VAL A 109 5.16 0.42 -9.67
N ARG A 110 5.94 0.65 -10.75
CA ARG A 110 6.56 -0.43 -11.53
C ARG A 110 7.54 -1.25 -10.69
N ALA A 111 8.35 -0.59 -9.88
CA ALA A 111 9.32 -1.24 -9.00
C ALA A 111 8.64 -2.12 -7.93
N LEU A 112 7.51 -1.66 -7.38
CA LEU A 112 6.72 -2.46 -6.43
C LEU A 112 6.08 -3.67 -7.11
N ALA A 113 5.46 -3.49 -8.29
CA ALA A 113 4.70 -4.54 -8.96
C ALA A 113 5.60 -5.60 -9.63
N GLY A 114 6.75 -5.17 -10.19
CA GLY A 114 7.61 -6.00 -11.05
C GLY A 114 7.96 -7.36 -10.47
N PRO A 115 8.56 -7.46 -9.27
CA PRO A 115 8.96 -8.75 -8.69
C PRO A 115 7.80 -9.72 -8.42
N VAL A 116 6.59 -9.17 -8.09
CA VAL A 116 5.39 -9.98 -7.87
C VAL A 116 4.83 -10.47 -9.21
N LEU A 117 4.80 -9.62 -10.23
CA LEU A 117 4.39 -10.00 -11.59
C LEU A 117 5.30 -11.07 -12.19
N ALA A 118 6.61 -10.97 -11.95
CA ALA A 118 7.59 -11.96 -12.37
C ALA A 118 7.52 -13.29 -11.59
N GLY A 119 6.76 -13.33 -10.48
CA GLY A 119 6.69 -14.50 -9.62
C GLY A 119 7.96 -14.75 -8.80
N GLU A 120 8.84 -13.75 -8.73
CA GLU A 120 10.09 -13.84 -7.97
C GLU A 120 9.83 -13.83 -6.46
N VAL A 121 8.84 -13.04 -6.04
CA VAL A 121 8.41 -12.90 -4.65
C VAL A 121 6.88 -12.91 -4.56
N ASP A 122 6.37 -13.16 -3.36
CA ASP A 122 4.93 -13.20 -3.08
C ASP A 122 4.43 -11.80 -2.65
N MET A 123 5.32 -10.95 -2.10
CA MET A 123 5.02 -9.58 -1.71
C MET A 123 6.25 -8.68 -1.83
N THR A 124 6.05 -7.42 -2.21
CA THR A 124 7.04 -6.34 -2.03
C THR A 124 6.58 -5.36 -0.96
N ARG A 125 7.56 -4.68 -0.32
CA ARG A 125 7.31 -3.58 0.62
C ARG A 125 8.12 -2.37 0.19
N GLY A 126 7.44 -1.23 0.01
CA GLY A 126 8.11 0.03 -0.31
C GLY A 126 8.76 0.64 0.93
N ILE A 127 10.02 1.02 0.84
CA ILE A 127 10.73 1.76 1.90
C ILE A 127 11.16 3.12 1.39
N PHE A 128 10.84 4.17 2.14
CA PHE A 128 11.25 5.53 1.79
C PHE A 128 12.75 5.69 1.99
N THR A 129 13.46 6.05 0.92
CA THR A 129 14.90 6.27 0.93
C THR A 129 15.19 7.71 0.50
N GLY A 130 15.74 8.51 1.41
CA GLY A 130 16.06 9.91 1.14
C GLY A 130 15.09 10.90 1.79
N GLY A 131 15.58 12.11 2.08
CA GLY A 131 14.84 13.18 2.73
C GLY A 131 15.20 13.38 4.20
N ARG A 132 14.60 14.39 4.84
CA ARG A 132 14.82 14.79 6.23
C ARG A 132 14.64 13.66 7.27
N PHE A 133 14.12 12.52 6.85
CA PHE A 133 13.82 11.36 7.71
C PHE A 133 14.99 10.38 7.92
N ARG A 134 16.18 10.60 7.34
CA ARG A 134 17.35 9.72 7.54
C ARG A 134 17.80 9.60 9.01
N THR A 135 17.28 10.41 9.90
CA THR A 135 17.66 10.46 11.33
C THR A 135 16.68 9.80 12.29
N SER A 136 15.50 9.34 11.83
CA SER A 136 14.59 8.70 12.75
C SER A 136 14.93 7.20 12.85
N LEU A 137 15.44 6.82 14.01
CA LEU A 137 15.70 5.43 14.43
C LEU A 137 14.45 4.54 14.21
N ALA A 138 13.27 5.13 14.29
CA ALA A 138 12.00 4.47 14.07
C ALA A 138 11.84 3.86 12.65
N GLN A 139 12.37 4.50 11.59
CA GLN A 139 12.29 3.95 10.22
C GLN A 139 13.26 2.79 9.98
N ARG A 140 14.37 2.73 10.74
CA ARG A 140 15.29 1.58 10.70
C ARG A 140 14.72 0.35 11.42
N VAL A 141 13.82 0.57 12.38
CA VAL A 141 13.29 -0.50 13.23
C VAL A 141 11.98 -1.09 12.69
N THR A 142 11.25 -0.38 11.78
CA THR A 142 9.92 -0.82 11.36
C THR A 142 9.63 -0.74 9.85
N PRO A 143 10.42 -1.41 8.97
CA PRO A 143 10.01 -1.63 7.56
C PRO A 143 8.64 -2.33 7.46
N GLN A 144 8.24 -3.01 8.52
CA GLN A 144 6.98 -3.76 8.65
C GLN A 144 5.73 -2.88 8.61
N LEU A 145 5.87 -1.57 8.86
CA LEU A 145 4.76 -0.60 8.91
C LEU A 145 4.54 0.15 7.60
N SER A 146 5.30 -0.19 6.54
CA SER A 146 5.06 0.42 5.24
C SER A 146 3.68 0.03 4.72
N GLY A 147 2.88 1.05 4.37
CA GLY A 147 1.59 0.89 3.70
C GLY A 147 1.73 0.60 2.20
N GLN A 148 2.91 0.86 1.62
CA GLN A 148 3.19 0.66 0.20
C GLN A 148 3.64 -0.77 -0.05
N ARG A 149 2.81 -1.57 -0.72
CA ARG A 149 3.05 -3.00 -0.95
C ARG A 149 2.52 -3.43 -2.31
N ALA A 150 3.12 -4.44 -2.89
CA ALA A 150 2.47 -5.20 -3.96
C ALA A 150 2.39 -6.68 -3.57
N LEU A 151 1.29 -7.32 -3.90
CA LEU A 151 1.05 -8.74 -3.65
C LEU A 151 -0.09 -9.25 -4.54
N ARG A 152 -0.28 -10.55 -4.58
CA ARG A 152 -1.42 -11.12 -5.29
C ARG A 152 -2.72 -10.74 -4.60
N ARG A 153 -3.73 -10.35 -5.38
CA ARG A 153 -5.06 -9.95 -4.88
C ARG A 153 -5.70 -11.01 -3.98
N GLN A 154 -5.65 -12.27 -4.40
CA GLN A 154 -6.19 -13.38 -3.61
C GLN A 154 -5.42 -13.58 -2.29
N ALA A 155 -4.11 -13.36 -2.29
CA ALA A 155 -3.30 -13.43 -1.08
C ALA A 155 -3.66 -12.32 -0.08
N LEU A 156 -3.97 -11.10 -0.56
CA LEU A 156 -4.49 -10.03 0.29
C LEU A 156 -5.84 -10.39 0.91
N LEU A 157 -6.78 -10.89 0.09
CA LEU A 157 -8.12 -11.27 0.55
C LEU A 157 -8.11 -12.48 1.51
N ALA A 158 -7.05 -13.30 1.49
CA ALA A 158 -6.87 -14.42 2.40
C ALA A 158 -6.34 -13.99 3.79
N VAL A 159 -5.97 -12.72 3.99
CA VAL A 159 -5.50 -12.22 5.31
C VAL A 159 -6.65 -12.25 6.31
N PRO A 160 -6.56 -13.02 7.41
CA PRO A 160 -7.64 -13.11 8.39
C PRO A 160 -7.93 -11.76 9.05
N GLY A 161 -9.19 -11.37 9.08
CA GLY A 161 -9.63 -10.12 9.70
C GLY A 161 -9.16 -8.86 8.96
N LEU A 162 -8.86 -8.94 7.66
CA LEU A 162 -8.41 -7.80 6.85
C LEU A 162 -9.38 -6.63 7.00
N GLY A 163 -10.66 -6.84 6.75
CA GLY A 163 -11.70 -5.82 6.79
C GLY A 163 -11.97 -5.22 8.18
N GLU A 164 -11.64 -5.95 9.24
CA GLU A 164 -11.82 -5.54 10.64
C GLU A 164 -10.61 -4.75 11.18
N SER A 165 -9.47 -4.82 10.48
CA SER A 165 -8.21 -4.18 10.85
C SER A 165 -8.25 -2.68 10.60
N ARG A 166 -8.79 -1.90 11.56
CA ARG A 166 -8.90 -0.44 11.45
C ARG A 166 -7.55 0.24 11.35
N TYR A 167 -6.67 -0.04 12.32
CA TYR A 167 -5.28 0.41 12.38
C TYR A 167 -4.40 -0.82 12.57
N GLY A 168 -3.29 -0.92 11.86
CA GLY A 168 -2.38 -2.06 11.97
C GLY A 168 -2.60 -3.14 10.92
N VAL A 169 -3.33 -2.84 9.85
CA VAL A 169 -3.50 -3.73 8.70
C VAL A 169 -2.15 -4.17 8.11
N GLU A 170 -1.15 -3.29 8.12
CA GLU A 170 0.22 -3.59 7.70
C GLU A 170 0.85 -4.70 8.54
N VAL A 171 0.58 -4.69 9.85
CA VAL A 171 1.04 -5.74 10.77
C VAL A 171 0.28 -7.04 10.50
N ALA A 172 -1.03 -6.99 10.29
CA ALA A 172 -1.84 -8.15 9.96
C ALA A 172 -1.35 -8.85 8.68
N ILE A 173 -1.12 -8.08 7.61
CA ILE A 173 -0.57 -8.60 6.35
C ILE A 173 0.82 -9.21 6.58
N THR A 174 1.71 -8.52 7.32
CA THR A 174 3.07 -9.02 7.57
C THR A 174 3.06 -10.31 8.40
N ARG A 175 2.22 -10.39 9.45
CA ARG A 175 2.09 -11.61 10.26
C ARG A 175 1.55 -12.78 9.45
N HIS A 176 0.57 -12.53 8.61
CA HIS A 176 0.05 -13.54 7.69
C HIS A 176 1.12 -14.01 6.72
N ALA A 177 1.85 -13.09 6.07
CA ALA A 177 2.95 -13.39 5.17
C ALA A 177 4.03 -14.27 5.81
N ILE A 178 4.43 -13.96 7.05
CA ILE A 178 5.42 -14.76 7.81
C ILE A 178 4.87 -16.15 8.11
N ARG A 179 3.60 -16.27 8.52
CA ARG A 179 2.97 -17.54 8.84
C ARG A 179 2.85 -18.45 7.63
N GLU A 180 2.51 -17.89 6.49
CA GLU A 180 2.37 -18.62 5.22
C GLU A 180 3.70 -18.81 4.48
N GLY A 181 4.83 -18.36 5.05
CA GLY A 181 6.16 -18.53 4.45
C GLY A 181 6.35 -17.73 3.16
N TRP A 182 5.67 -16.58 3.00
CA TRP A 182 5.82 -15.76 1.79
C TRP A 182 7.24 -15.23 1.64
N ARG A 183 7.73 -15.27 0.41
CA ARG A 183 8.96 -14.57 0.03
C ARG A 183 8.61 -13.10 -0.17
N PHE A 184 9.32 -12.19 0.48
CA PHE A 184 9.12 -10.77 0.27
C PHE A 184 10.43 -9.99 0.26
N VAL A 185 10.43 -8.86 -0.44
CA VAL A 185 11.59 -8.00 -0.61
C VAL A 185 11.21 -6.53 -0.37
N ASP A 186 12.15 -5.77 0.17
CA ASP A 186 12.01 -4.33 0.36
C ASP A 186 12.45 -3.60 -0.92
N VAL A 187 11.58 -2.72 -1.42
CA VAL A 187 11.79 -1.91 -2.63
C VAL A 187 12.04 -0.47 -2.21
N PRO A 188 13.22 0.09 -2.51
CA PRO A 188 13.50 1.50 -2.25
C PRO A 188 12.58 2.42 -3.06
N LEU A 189 11.99 3.43 -2.41
CA LEU A 189 11.17 4.48 -3.02
C LEU A 189 11.86 5.84 -2.81
N PRO A 190 12.86 6.18 -3.64
CA PRO A 190 13.63 7.42 -3.47
C PRO A 190 12.76 8.66 -3.70
N GLY A 191 12.89 9.65 -2.80
CA GLY A 191 12.14 10.90 -2.89
C GLY A 191 10.67 10.81 -2.49
N VAL A 192 10.16 9.61 -2.17
CA VAL A 192 8.79 9.45 -1.66
C VAL A 192 8.75 9.72 -0.16
N SER A 193 7.71 10.42 0.27
CA SER A 193 7.41 10.72 1.67
C SER A 193 5.90 10.78 1.88
N GLN A 194 5.47 11.00 3.12
CA GLN A 194 4.05 11.21 3.46
C GLN A 194 3.86 12.60 4.05
N VAL A 195 2.67 13.18 3.86
CA VAL A 195 2.27 14.41 4.53
C VAL A 195 2.20 14.17 6.03
N MET A 196 2.93 14.94 6.82
CA MET A 196 2.95 14.79 8.28
C MET A 196 1.57 15.13 8.86
N LYS A 197 0.94 14.17 9.54
CA LYS A 197 -0.38 14.38 10.18
C LYS A 197 -0.38 15.48 11.25
N GLU A 198 0.78 15.87 11.72
CA GLU A 198 0.99 17.01 12.63
C GLU A 198 0.59 18.35 11.98
N GLU A 199 0.82 18.51 10.69
CA GLU A 199 0.38 19.70 9.93
C GLU A 199 -1.15 19.75 9.78
N LYS A 200 -1.82 18.58 9.78
CA LYS A 200 -3.28 18.47 9.60
C LYS A 200 -4.10 18.57 10.90
N ARG A 201 -3.55 18.26 12.09
CA ARG A 201 -4.33 18.09 13.34
C ARG A 201 -3.81 18.79 14.59
N GLY A 202 -2.75 19.58 14.49
CA GLY A 202 -2.09 20.18 15.66
C GLY A 202 -1.29 19.16 16.48
N LEU A 203 -0.12 19.60 16.98
CA LEU A 203 0.96 18.77 17.53
C LEU A 203 0.53 17.74 18.60
N LEU A 204 -0.37 18.13 19.50
CA LEU A 204 -0.75 17.30 20.67
C LEU A 204 -1.68 16.13 20.35
N LYS A 205 -2.63 16.31 19.42
CA LYS A 205 -3.54 15.21 19.01
C LYS A 205 -2.83 14.18 18.12
N GLY A 206 -1.85 14.61 17.34
CA GLY A 206 -1.02 13.73 16.53
C GLY A 206 -0.11 12.82 17.38
N LEU A 207 0.46 13.36 18.47
CA LEU A 207 1.33 12.58 19.38
C LEU A 207 0.55 11.47 20.11
N ALA A 208 -0.65 11.77 20.60
CA ALA A 208 -1.51 10.78 21.27
C ALA A 208 -1.98 9.66 20.33
N ALA A 209 -2.31 9.99 19.08
CA ALA A 209 -2.68 9.00 18.06
C ALA A 209 -1.49 8.09 17.70
N ARG A 210 -0.27 8.62 17.63
CA ARG A 210 0.95 7.85 17.40
C ARG A 210 1.28 6.94 18.59
N ALA A 211 1.18 7.44 19.82
CA ALA A 211 1.45 6.63 21.01
C ALA A 211 0.51 5.41 21.09
N ARG A 212 -0.79 5.59 20.79
CA ARG A 212 -1.74 4.47 20.70
C ARG A 212 -1.37 3.50 19.58
N MET A 213 -1.06 4.01 18.38
CA MET A 213 -0.64 3.18 17.26
C MET A 213 0.60 2.35 17.60
N TYR A 214 1.61 2.94 18.25
CA TYR A 214 2.80 2.20 18.68
C TYR A 214 2.49 1.18 19.80
N ALA A 215 1.62 1.51 20.73
CA ALA A 215 1.19 0.57 21.76
C ALA A 215 0.45 -0.64 21.16
N ASP A 216 -0.43 -0.43 20.19
CA ASP A 216 -1.16 -1.49 19.48
C ASP A 216 -0.21 -2.37 18.66
N ILE A 217 0.80 -1.77 18.04
CA ILE A 217 1.85 -2.49 17.29
C ILE A 217 2.70 -3.35 18.22
N VAL A 218 3.15 -2.79 19.35
CA VAL A 218 3.95 -3.53 20.33
C VAL A 218 3.13 -4.65 20.96
N ALA A 219 1.87 -4.41 21.29
CA ALA A 219 0.96 -5.44 21.80
C ALA A 219 0.75 -6.57 20.76
N ALA A 220 0.61 -6.20 19.47
CA ALA A 220 0.49 -7.16 18.37
C ALA A 220 1.78 -7.97 18.15
N LEU A 221 2.96 -7.36 18.30
CA LEU A 221 4.26 -8.03 18.12
C LEU A 221 4.65 -8.92 19.31
N LEU A 222 4.23 -8.55 20.54
CA LEU A 222 4.57 -9.30 21.75
C LEU A 222 3.67 -10.51 21.99
N GLY A 223 2.68 -10.77 21.11
CA GLY A 223 1.94 -12.04 21.12
C GLY A 223 1.23 -12.33 22.43
N ARG A 224 0.50 -11.38 23.01
CA ARG A 224 -0.49 -11.71 24.04
C ARG A 224 -1.69 -12.36 23.36
N ASP A 225 -1.53 -13.64 23.15
CA ASP A 225 -2.61 -14.55 22.84
C ASP A 225 -3.43 -14.74 24.14
N GLU A 226 -4.34 -13.79 24.42
CA GLU A 226 -5.37 -13.98 25.45
C GLU A 226 -6.57 -14.65 24.79
N ARG A 227 -6.42 -15.96 24.51
CA ARG A 227 -7.55 -16.89 24.42
C ARG A 227 -7.10 -18.24 24.99
N ARG A 228 -7.28 -18.38 26.24
CA ARG A 228 -7.72 -19.61 26.89
C ARG A 228 -9.10 -19.40 27.47
#